data_07537d8ae18bf640d97953ce8dc86e5b
#
_entry.id   07537d8ae18bf640d97953ce8dc86e5b
#
_cell.length_a   1.000
_cell.length_b   1.000
_cell.length_c   1.000
_cell.angle_alpha   90.00
_cell.angle_beta   90.00
_cell.angle_gamma   90.00
#
_symmetry.space_group_name_H-M   'P 1'
#
loop_
_entity.id
_entity.type
_entity.pdbx_description
1 polymer ?
#
loop_
_entity_poly.entity_id
_entity_poly.type
_entity_poly.pdbx_seq_one_letter_code
_entity_poly.pdbx_strand_id
1 'polypeptide(L)'
;PNTSFSNPLKTIYFRYIKRQNPYSLEAVEELLKKFKDNIHLIKGNSNKLLHKIDMTKIDYVFLDGGHEYKTVMNDLNCCRDVVQNNGTILCDDYDLARAPGVKKAIDEFVTKNTYKCSIICNERFAKIEKN
;
A
#
# COMPACT_ATOMS: atom_id res chain seq x y z
N PRO A 1 3.74 14.48 -2.17
CA PRO A 1 3.41 13.54 -3.22
C PRO A 1 3.21 14.30 -4.51
N ASN A 2 4.20 14.22 -5.41
CA ASN A 2 4.09 14.80 -6.74
C ASN A 2 3.17 13.91 -7.56
N THR A 3 1.92 14.31 -7.68
CA THR A 3 0.89 13.67 -8.52
C THR A 3 1.16 14.00 -9.98
N SER A 4 2.15 13.39 -10.56
CA SER A 4 2.62 13.64 -11.92
C SER A 4 1.73 13.06 -13.03
N PHE A 5 0.58 12.46 -12.74
CA PHE A 5 -0.33 11.90 -13.76
C PHE A 5 -1.81 12.07 -13.42
N SER A 6 -2.22 13.23 -12.92
CA SER A 6 -3.64 13.55 -12.95
C SER A 6 -4.01 13.96 -14.39
N ASN A 7 -4.81 13.15 -15.06
CA ASN A 7 -5.43 13.56 -16.33
C ASN A 7 -6.16 14.90 -16.06
N PRO A 8 -5.73 16.02 -16.66
CA PRO A 8 -6.26 17.34 -16.34
C PRO A 8 -7.78 17.43 -16.59
N LEU A 9 -8.28 16.72 -17.58
CA LEU A 9 -9.72 16.63 -17.88
C LEU A 9 -10.50 15.95 -16.75
N LYS A 10 -9.94 14.88 -16.16
CA LYS A 10 -10.56 14.19 -15.02
C LYS A 10 -10.58 15.09 -13.78
N THR A 11 -9.51 15.82 -13.54
CA THR A 11 -9.45 16.78 -12.42
C THR A 11 -10.44 17.92 -12.61
N ILE A 12 -10.57 18.48 -13.83
CA ILE A 12 -11.55 19.51 -14.17
C ILE A 12 -12.97 18.99 -13.98
N TYR A 13 -13.29 17.79 -14.50
CA TYR A 13 -14.60 17.17 -14.33
C TYR A 13 -14.99 17.04 -12.86
N PHE A 14 -14.13 16.46 -12.02
CA PHE A 14 -14.43 16.28 -10.61
C PHE A 14 -14.50 17.61 -9.86
N ARG A 15 -13.62 18.58 -10.15
CA ARG A 15 -13.55 19.85 -9.45
C ARG A 15 -14.71 20.80 -9.81
N TYR A 16 -15.09 20.85 -11.08
CA TYR A 16 -16.07 21.85 -11.58
C TYR A 16 -17.47 21.29 -11.79
N ILE A 17 -17.61 20.02 -12.17
CA ILE A 17 -18.91 19.39 -12.41
C ILE A 17 -19.40 18.67 -11.16
N LYS A 18 -18.58 17.80 -10.57
CA LYS A 18 -18.94 17.08 -9.34
C LYS A 18 -18.72 17.89 -8.06
N ARG A 19 -17.98 19.00 -8.13
CA ARG A 19 -17.57 19.81 -6.97
C ARG A 19 -16.91 19.01 -5.84
N GLN A 20 -16.23 17.92 -6.19
CA GLN A 20 -15.57 17.01 -5.27
C GLN A 20 -14.08 16.91 -5.63
N ASN A 21 -13.25 16.77 -4.62
CA ASN A 21 -11.86 16.37 -4.82
C ASN A 21 -11.81 14.84 -5.02
N PRO A 22 -11.40 14.32 -6.20
CA PRO A 22 -11.37 12.88 -6.46
C PRO A 22 -10.39 12.11 -5.56
N TYR A 23 -9.51 12.83 -4.86
CA TYR A 23 -8.52 12.30 -3.92
C TYR A 23 -8.92 12.51 -2.46
N SER A 24 -10.15 12.93 -2.20
CA SER A 24 -10.66 13.08 -0.84
C SER A 24 -11.18 11.75 -0.30
N LEU A 25 -11.21 11.62 1.02
CA LEU A 25 -11.76 10.44 1.67
C LEU A 25 -13.24 10.26 1.30
N GLU A 26 -13.99 11.35 1.27
CA GLU A 26 -15.42 11.37 0.94
C GLU A 26 -15.69 10.84 -0.48
N ALA A 27 -14.79 11.14 -1.44
CA ALA A 27 -14.93 10.63 -2.81
C ALA A 27 -14.66 9.12 -2.86
N VAL A 28 -13.75 8.61 -2.05
CA VAL A 28 -13.47 7.17 -1.94
C VAL A 28 -14.62 6.46 -1.23
N GLU A 29 -15.16 7.03 -0.17
CA GLU A 29 -16.33 6.50 0.55
C GLU A 29 -17.54 6.38 -0.38
N GLU A 30 -17.84 7.41 -1.17
CA GLU A 30 -18.94 7.36 -2.13
C GLU A 30 -18.72 6.30 -3.22
N LEU A 31 -17.48 6.16 -3.72
CA LEU A 31 -17.13 5.14 -4.70
C LEU A 31 -17.33 3.72 -4.14
N LEU A 32 -16.98 3.52 -2.89
CA LEU A 32 -17.00 2.22 -2.22
C LEU A 32 -18.28 1.96 -1.42
N LYS A 33 -19.27 2.84 -1.51
CA LYS A 33 -20.52 2.80 -0.74
C LYS A 33 -21.24 1.45 -0.75
N LYS A 34 -21.16 0.71 -1.87
CA LYS A 34 -21.75 -0.64 -1.99
C LYS A 34 -21.13 -1.65 -1.04
N PHE A 35 -19.91 -1.39 -0.58
CA PHE A 35 -19.11 -2.30 0.25
C PHE A 35 -18.91 -1.76 1.67
N LYS A 36 -19.64 -0.72 2.07
CA LYS A 36 -19.45 0.02 3.33
C LYS A 36 -19.37 -0.88 4.58
N ASP A 37 -20.13 -1.98 4.59
CA ASP A 37 -20.20 -2.89 5.73
C ASP A 37 -18.99 -3.84 5.82
N ASN A 38 -18.16 -3.87 4.76
CA ASN A 38 -17.01 -4.75 4.63
C ASN A 38 -15.67 -3.98 4.55
N ILE A 39 -15.71 -2.64 4.67
CA ILE A 39 -14.53 -1.79 4.47
C ILE A 39 -14.38 -0.80 5.62
N HIS A 40 -13.15 -0.65 6.09
CA HIS A 40 -12.76 0.45 6.97
C HIS A 40 -11.76 1.35 6.27
N LEU A 41 -12.14 2.61 6.01
CA LEU A 41 -11.27 3.60 5.40
C LEU A 41 -10.60 4.44 6.50
N ILE A 42 -9.27 4.43 6.51
CA ILE A 42 -8.48 5.18 7.48
C ILE A 42 -7.55 6.13 6.74
N LYS A 43 -7.79 7.43 6.89
CA LYS A 43 -6.94 8.46 6.30
C LYS A 43 -5.81 8.84 7.23
N GLY A 44 -4.57 8.73 6.73
CA GLY A 44 -3.42 9.21 7.49
C GLY A 44 -2.08 8.76 6.95
N ASN A 45 -1.06 9.01 7.74
CA ASN A 45 0.30 8.58 7.43
C ASN A 45 0.56 7.21 8.06
N SER A 46 0.92 6.20 7.23
CA SER A 46 1.18 4.83 7.67
C SER A 46 2.21 4.76 8.80
N ASN A 47 3.30 5.51 8.72
CA ASN A 47 4.32 5.58 9.77
C ASN A 47 3.80 5.98 11.15
N LYS A 48 2.63 6.63 11.21
CA LYS A 48 2.02 7.11 12.46
C LYS A 48 0.80 6.30 12.88
N LEU A 49 0.17 5.61 11.96
CA LEU A 49 -1.13 4.98 12.19
C LEU A 49 -1.09 3.47 12.24
N LEU A 50 -0.29 2.80 11.41
CA LEU A 50 -0.34 1.33 11.29
C LEU A 50 -0.18 0.62 12.65
N HIS A 51 0.76 1.06 13.47
CA HIS A 51 1.00 0.47 14.80
C HIS A 51 -0.07 0.82 15.86
N LYS A 52 -1.05 1.67 15.52
CA LYS A 52 -2.18 2.04 16.41
C LYS A 52 -3.48 1.36 16.01
N ILE A 53 -3.52 0.76 14.84
CA ILE A 53 -4.71 0.06 14.34
C ILE A 53 -4.66 -1.36 14.88
N ASP A 54 -5.73 -1.77 15.52
CA ASP A 54 -5.88 -3.17 15.94
C ASP A 54 -6.12 -4.04 14.70
N MET A 55 -5.04 -4.63 14.22
CA MET A 55 -5.03 -5.53 13.08
C MET A 55 -4.50 -6.88 13.55
N THR A 56 -5.37 -7.83 13.74
CA THR A 56 -4.97 -9.20 14.12
C THR A 56 -5.40 -10.19 13.04
N LYS A 57 -4.53 -11.17 12.76
CA LYS A 57 -4.83 -12.30 11.85
C LYS A 57 -5.21 -11.89 10.42
N ILE A 58 -4.36 -11.08 9.80
CA ILE A 58 -4.54 -10.68 8.40
C ILE A 58 -3.95 -11.77 7.49
N ASP A 59 -4.73 -12.21 6.52
CA ASP A 59 -4.32 -13.20 5.52
C ASP A 59 -3.54 -12.58 4.35
N TYR A 60 -3.92 -11.35 3.99
CA TYR A 60 -3.37 -10.69 2.82
C TYR A 60 -3.22 -9.18 3.03
N VAL A 61 -2.06 -8.65 2.65
CA VAL A 61 -1.78 -7.21 2.65
C VAL A 61 -1.32 -6.80 1.26
N PHE A 62 -1.81 -5.68 0.76
CA PHE A 62 -1.29 -5.01 -0.43
C PHE A 62 -0.64 -3.69 -0.01
N LEU A 63 0.66 -3.57 -0.23
CA LEU A 63 1.44 -2.36 0.03
C LEU A 63 1.68 -1.60 -1.27
N ASP A 64 1.03 -0.46 -1.42
CA ASP A 64 1.18 0.51 -2.50
C ASP A 64 1.27 1.93 -1.87
N GLY A 65 2.30 2.14 -1.08
CA GLY A 65 2.46 3.32 -0.24
C GLY A 65 3.62 4.23 -0.65
N GLY A 66 4.37 4.71 0.33
CA GLY A 66 5.53 5.56 0.10
C GLY A 66 6.71 4.78 -0.48
N HIS A 67 7.55 5.45 -1.29
CA HIS A 67 8.69 4.83 -1.99
C HIS A 67 10.04 5.01 -1.27
N GLU A 68 10.03 5.68 -0.13
CA GLU A 68 11.24 5.83 0.68
C GLU A 68 11.54 4.56 1.46
N TYR A 69 12.80 4.14 1.47
CA TYR A 69 13.28 2.95 2.19
C TYR A 69 12.74 2.85 3.63
N LYS A 70 12.81 3.95 4.39
CA LYS A 70 12.37 3.96 5.79
C LYS A 70 10.86 3.73 5.93
N THR A 71 10.05 4.29 5.02
CA THR A 71 8.60 4.13 5.03
C THR A 71 8.24 2.68 4.68
N VAL A 72 8.80 2.15 3.61
CA VAL A 72 8.55 0.76 3.19
C VAL A 72 8.98 -0.23 4.27
N MET A 73 10.16 -0.05 4.87
CA MET A 73 10.65 -0.91 5.93
C MET A 73 9.75 -0.85 7.19
N ASN A 74 9.24 0.33 7.55
CA ASN A 74 8.29 0.47 8.64
C ASN A 74 6.98 -0.28 8.35
N ASP A 75 6.42 -0.09 7.16
CA ASP A 75 5.18 -0.74 6.75
C ASP A 75 5.33 -2.27 6.72
N LEU A 76 6.43 -2.78 6.19
CA LEU A 76 6.77 -4.21 6.20
C LEU A 76 6.91 -4.78 7.62
N ASN A 77 7.55 -4.07 8.54
CA ASN A 77 7.66 -4.50 9.92
C ASN A 77 6.29 -4.55 10.62
N CYS A 78 5.42 -3.57 10.38
CA CYS A 78 4.04 -3.62 10.89
C CYS A 78 3.28 -4.83 10.31
N CYS A 79 3.43 -5.09 9.00
CA CYS A 79 2.79 -6.25 8.37
C CYS A 79 3.28 -7.58 8.93
N ARG A 80 4.61 -7.71 9.21
CA ARG A 80 5.17 -8.91 9.84
C ARG A 80 4.43 -9.30 11.12
N ASP A 81 4.08 -8.31 11.92
CA ASP A 81 3.51 -8.54 13.24
C ASP A 81 2.02 -8.90 13.19
N VAL A 82 1.31 -8.52 12.12
CA VAL A 82 -0.14 -8.72 11.98
C VAL A 82 -0.53 -9.79 10.96
N VAL A 83 0.31 -10.05 9.95
CA VAL A 83 0.05 -11.10 8.95
C VAL A 83 0.29 -12.46 9.59
N GLN A 84 -0.69 -13.34 9.49
CA GLN A 84 -0.61 -14.70 10.05
C GLN A 84 0.32 -15.60 9.24
N ASN A 85 0.66 -16.77 9.80
CA ASN A 85 1.43 -17.79 9.09
C ASN A 85 0.66 -18.23 7.84
N ASN A 86 1.37 -18.46 6.75
CA ASN A 86 0.85 -18.67 5.40
C ASN A 86 0.13 -17.45 4.78
N GLY A 87 0.14 -16.30 5.44
CA GLY A 87 -0.37 -15.06 4.87
C GLY A 87 0.61 -14.46 3.85
N THR A 88 0.08 -13.55 3.04
CA THR A 88 0.81 -12.94 1.91
C THR A 88 0.89 -11.43 2.06
N ILE A 89 2.07 -10.86 1.82
CA ILE A 89 2.27 -9.43 1.62
C ILE A 89 2.64 -9.21 0.15
N LEU A 90 1.83 -8.48 -0.59
CA LEU A 90 2.12 -8.07 -1.97
C LEU A 90 2.55 -6.61 -1.99
N CYS A 91 3.75 -6.33 -2.46
CA CYS A 91 4.31 -4.98 -2.58
C CYS A 91 4.32 -4.54 -4.03
N ASP A 92 3.78 -3.35 -4.34
CA ASP A 92 3.89 -2.72 -5.67
C ASP A 92 5.23 -1.99 -5.83
N ASP A 93 5.54 -1.63 -7.06
CA ASP A 93 6.70 -0.83 -7.46
C ASP A 93 8.07 -1.41 -7.08
N TYR A 94 8.20 -2.76 -7.04
CA TYR A 94 9.41 -3.43 -6.59
C TYR A 94 10.67 -3.00 -7.34
N ASP A 95 10.66 -2.99 -8.67
CA ASP A 95 11.81 -2.58 -9.49
C ASP A 95 11.56 -1.27 -10.26
N LEU A 96 10.86 -0.35 -9.62
CA LEU A 96 10.61 0.95 -10.22
C LEU A 96 11.86 1.84 -10.14
N ALA A 97 12.46 2.18 -11.29
CA ALA A 97 13.71 2.95 -11.36
C ALA A 97 13.70 4.28 -10.55
N ARG A 98 12.54 4.91 -10.43
CA ARG A 98 12.36 6.14 -9.63
C ARG A 98 12.16 5.90 -8.13
N ALA A 99 12.07 4.63 -7.71
CA ALA A 99 11.80 4.24 -6.32
C ALA A 99 12.76 3.15 -5.80
N PRO A 100 14.09 3.34 -5.88
CA PRO A 100 15.06 2.30 -5.50
C PRO A 100 15.00 1.93 -4.02
N GLY A 101 14.38 2.75 -3.21
CA GLY A 101 14.15 2.48 -1.78
C GLY A 101 13.20 1.31 -1.53
N VAL A 102 12.26 1.05 -2.44
CA VAL A 102 11.29 -0.05 -2.33
C VAL A 102 12.00 -1.40 -2.42
N LYS A 103 12.72 -1.63 -3.52
CA LYS A 103 13.49 -2.87 -3.73
C LYS A 103 14.44 -3.14 -2.58
N LYS A 104 15.24 -2.14 -2.21
CA LYS A 104 16.21 -2.28 -1.11
C LYS A 104 15.55 -2.70 0.20
N ALA A 105 14.41 -2.09 0.55
CA ALA A 105 13.71 -2.41 1.79
C ALA A 105 13.14 -3.84 1.76
N ILE A 106 12.55 -4.25 0.64
CA ILE A 106 11.97 -5.58 0.47
C ILE A 106 13.05 -6.66 0.55
N ASP A 107 14.15 -6.51 -0.18
CA ASP A 107 15.24 -7.49 -0.22
C ASP A 107 15.88 -7.69 1.17
N GLU A 108 16.11 -6.59 1.88
CA GLU A 108 16.64 -6.63 3.24
C GLU A 108 15.64 -7.28 4.22
N PHE A 109 14.36 -6.90 4.14
CA PHE A 109 13.31 -7.45 4.99
C PHE A 109 13.15 -8.96 4.80
N VAL A 110 13.10 -9.43 3.56
CA VAL A 110 12.95 -10.85 3.22
C VAL A 110 14.14 -11.66 3.72
N THR A 111 15.37 -11.17 3.47
CA THR A 111 16.59 -11.82 3.93
C THR A 111 16.63 -11.94 5.45
N LYS A 112 16.30 -10.85 6.16
CA LYS A 112 16.34 -10.79 7.63
C LYS A 112 15.32 -11.72 8.30
N ASN A 113 14.15 -11.89 7.70
CA ASN A 113 13.07 -12.68 8.28
C ASN A 113 12.98 -14.12 7.70
N THR A 114 13.83 -14.46 6.75
CA THR A 114 13.82 -15.78 6.08
C THR A 114 12.47 -16.11 5.42
N TYR A 115 11.80 -15.10 4.89
CA TYR A 115 10.53 -15.27 4.19
C TYR A 115 10.75 -15.66 2.73
N LYS A 116 9.80 -16.39 2.16
CA LYS A 116 9.79 -16.69 0.74
C LYS A 116 9.36 -15.45 -0.03
N CYS A 117 10.12 -15.10 -1.07
CA CYS A 117 9.78 -13.99 -1.95
C CYS A 117 9.78 -14.44 -3.40
N SER A 118 8.76 -14.03 -4.14
CA SER A 118 8.61 -14.24 -5.58
C SER A 118 8.35 -12.92 -6.28
N ILE A 119 9.14 -12.62 -7.31
CA ILE A 119 8.96 -11.42 -8.12
C ILE A 119 8.06 -11.76 -9.29
N ILE A 120 7.00 -11.00 -9.49
CA ILE A 120 5.95 -11.29 -10.46
C ILE A 120 5.60 -10.07 -11.33
N CYS A 121 4.89 -10.29 -12.43
CA CYS A 121 4.40 -9.26 -13.33
C CYS A 121 5.52 -8.34 -13.86
N ASN A 122 6.54 -8.92 -14.50
CA ASN A 122 7.67 -8.19 -15.05
C ASN A 122 8.35 -7.29 -14.03
N GLU A 123 8.69 -7.86 -12.89
CA GLU A 123 9.39 -7.19 -11.78
C GLU A 123 8.62 -6.03 -11.11
N ARG A 124 7.33 -5.93 -11.40
CA ARG A 124 6.49 -4.90 -10.78
C ARG A 124 6.17 -5.20 -9.32
N PHE A 125 5.85 -6.46 -9.01
CA PHE A 125 5.42 -6.83 -7.66
C PHE A 125 6.39 -7.80 -7.00
N ALA A 126 6.60 -7.60 -5.70
CA ALA A 126 7.20 -8.60 -4.81
C ALA A 126 6.09 -9.25 -3.97
N LYS A 127 5.92 -10.56 -4.13
CA LYS A 127 5.03 -11.39 -3.31
C LYS A 127 5.86 -12.04 -2.21
N ILE A 128 5.58 -11.68 -0.96
CA ILE A 128 6.25 -12.21 0.24
C ILE A 128 5.28 -13.14 0.96
N GLU A 129 5.71 -14.35 1.24
CA GLU A 129 4.92 -15.38 1.94
C GLU A 129 5.57 -15.66 3.30
N LYS A 130 4.78 -15.52 4.36
CA LYS A 130 5.19 -15.83 5.72
C LYS A 130 5.02 -17.32 5.97
N ASN A 131 6.12 -17.97 6.36
CA ASN A 131 6.13 -19.39 6.71
C ASN A 131 5.39 -19.68 8.01
#